data_a168b4af86cfc92d88d125761f3b03b2
#
_entry.id   a168b4af86cfc92d88d125761f3b03b2
#
_cell.length_a   1.000
_cell.length_b   1.000
_cell.length_c   1.000
_cell.angle_alpha   90.00
_cell.angle_beta   90.00
_cell.angle_gamma   90.00
#
_symmetry.space_group_name_H-M   'P 1'
#
loop_
_entity.id
_entity.type
_entity.pdbx_description
1 polymer ?
#
loop_
_entity_poly.entity_id
_entity_poly.type
_entity_poly.pdbx_seq_one_letter_code
_entity_poly.pdbx_strand_id
1 'polypeptide(L)'
;VANSNTGAHDQAAPNVTVTTSSASVASQGIKFIISGGISAVVDLGLTYLCQIVFGFSAAGGRTIGFIFGTITAYLINCRWTFQAEASTKRFLQVAVLYTITYFVNVGGHSLLFSLLTHYGVSEQIALVIAFVISQGTATVINFFVQRIFIFK
;
A
#
# COMPACT_ATOMS: atom_id res chain seq x y z
N VAL A 1 55.40 -53.70 -3.57
CA VAL A 1 54.34 -53.69 -2.58
C VAL A 1 53.86 -52.24 -2.42
N ALA A 2 52.74 -51.92 -3.04
CA ALA A 2 52.14 -50.63 -3.04
C ALA A 2 51.25 -50.47 -1.80
N ASN A 3 51.36 -49.34 -1.11
CA ASN A 3 50.41 -48.97 -0.11
C ASN A 3 49.84 -47.57 -0.48
N SER A 4 48.64 -47.59 -1.01
CA SER A 4 47.87 -46.41 -1.35
C SER A 4 46.95 -46.07 -0.18
N ASN A 5 47.32 -45.00 0.51
CA ASN A 5 46.46 -44.43 1.58
C ASN A 5 45.65 -43.28 0.98
N THR A 6 44.38 -43.56 0.69
CA THR A 6 43.42 -42.59 0.20
C THR A 6 42.77 -41.91 1.42
N GLY A 7 43.26 -40.71 1.76
CA GLY A 7 42.62 -39.84 2.73
C GLY A 7 41.33 -39.27 2.16
N ALA A 8 40.22 -39.65 2.71
CA ALA A 8 38.96 -39.02 2.47
C ALA A 8 38.94 -37.62 3.10
N HIS A 9 38.97 -36.61 2.28
CA HIS A 9 38.65 -35.24 2.69
C HIS A 9 37.13 -35.13 2.89
N ASP A 10 36.75 -35.21 4.14
CA ASP A 10 35.41 -34.80 4.59
C ASP A 10 35.29 -33.28 4.44
N GLN A 11 34.78 -32.83 3.31
CA GLN A 11 34.40 -31.44 3.10
C GLN A 11 33.03 -31.25 3.74
N ALA A 12 33.04 -30.82 4.99
CA ALA A 12 31.87 -30.27 5.65
C ALA A 12 31.32 -29.11 4.82
N ALA A 13 30.16 -29.30 4.24
CA ALA A 13 29.42 -28.23 3.54
C ALA A 13 29.22 -27.04 4.50
N PRO A 14 29.46 -25.80 4.07
CA PRO A 14 29.21 -24.65 4.92
C PRO A 14 27.73 -24.59 5.27
N ASN A 15 27.41 -24.64 6.55
CA ASN A 15 26.09 -24.34 7.08
C ASN A 15 25.74 -22.91 6.68
N VAL A 16 25.02 -22.75 5.57
CA VAL A 16 24.36 -21.50 5.20
C VAL A 16 23.23 -21.30 6.19
N THR A 17 23.54 -20.62 7.26
CA THR A 17 22.56 -20.15 8.23
C THR A 17 21.67 -19.13 7.52
N VAL A 18 20.46 -19.53 7.18
CA VAL A 18 19.40 -18.65 6.63
C VAL A 18 18.90 -17.76 7.78
N THR A 19 19.70 -16.79 8.20
CA THR A 19 19.33 -15.78 9.21
C THR A 19 18.97 -14.43 8.60
N THR A 20 18.76 -14.34 7.29
CA THR A 20 18.57 -13.06 6.60
C THR A 20 17.12 -12.63 6.41
N SER A 21 16.12 -13.41 6.86
CA SER A 21 14.75 -13.15 6.42
C SER A 21 13.95 -12.24 7.35
N SER A 22 14.08 -12.32 8.67
CA SER A 22 13.21 -11.58 9.58
C SER A 22 13.54 -10.08 9.71
N ALA A 23 14.81 -9.73 9.75
CA ALA A 23 15.24 -8.32 9.80
C ALA A 23 14.90 -7.59 8.49
N SER A 24 15.02 -8.27 7.35
CA SER A 24 14.64 -7.74 6.03
C SER A 24 13.13 -7.50 5.92
N VAL A 25 12.29 -8.42 6.41
CA VAL A 25 10.82 -8.29 6.38
C VAL A 25 10.34 -7.17 7.29
N ALA A 26 10.88 -7.04 8.50
CA ALA A 26 10.54 -5.96 9.41
C ALA A 26 10.95 -4.58 8.85
N SER A 27 12.14 -4.48 8.27
CA SER A 27 12.61 -3.26 7.63
C SER A 27 11.74 -2.86 6.43
N GLN A 28 11.35 -3.81 5.59
CA GLN A 28 10.43 -3.57 4.48
C GLN A 28 9.03 -3.15 4.97
N GLY A 29 8.53 -3.76 6.05
CA GLY A 29 7.27 -3.39 6.66
C GLY A 29 7.26 -1.95 7.17
N ILE A 30 8.31 -1.52 7.85
CA ILE A 30 8.46 -0.14 8.33
C ILE A 30 8.49 0.84 7.15
N LYS A 31 9.27 0.55 6.12
CA LYS A 31 9.33 1.39 4.90
C LYS A 31 7.95 1.49 4.22
N PHE A 32 7.22 0.37 4.16
CA PHE A 32 5.87 0.34 3.61
C PHE A 32 4.89 1.21 4.41
N ILE A 33 4.94 1.15 5.75
CA ILE A 33 4.11 1.99 6.62
C ILE A 33 4.44 3.47 6.43
N ILE A 34 5.73 3.82 6.36
CA ILE A 34 6.17 5.21 6.14
C ILE A 34 5.70 5.71 4.76
N SER A 35 5.89 4.91 3.71
CA SER A 35 5.43 5.28 2.36
C SER A 35 3.91 5.41 2.29
N GLY A 36 3.17 4.53 2.97
CA GLY A 36 1.73 4.61 3.13
C GLY A 36 1.28 5.87 3.87
N GLY A 37 1.98 6.24 4.94
CA GLY A 37 1.74 7.49 5.68
C GLY A 37 1.95 8.73 4.83
N ILE A 38 3.06 8.81 4.09
CA ILE A 38 3.36 9.93 3.19
C ILE A 38 2.28 10.04 2.09
N SER A 39 1.91 8.92 1.47
CA SER A 39 0.89 8.92 0.43
C SER A 39 -0.50 9.30 0.97
N ALA A 40 -0.83 8.90 2.19
CA ALA A 40 -2.08 9.28 2.85
C ALA A 40 -2.14 10.79 3.15
N VAL A 41 -1.02 11.41 3.52
CA VAL A 41 -0.93 12.87 3.72
C VAL A 41 -1.16 13.61 2.38
N VAL A 42 -0.54 13.15 1.29
CA VAL A 42 -0.76 13.71 -0.05
C VAL A 42 -2.21 13.55 -0.48
N ASP A 43 -2.77 12.37 -0.32
CA ASP A 43 -4.15 12.05 -0.66
C ASP A 43 -5.15 12.93 0.12
N LEU A 44 -5.03 12.95 1.44
CA LEU A 44 -5.91 13.76 2.30
C LEU A 44 -5.75 15.26 2.02
N GLY A 45 -4.51 15.73 1.86
CA GLY A 45 -4.23 17.14 1.57
C GLY A 45 -4.85 17.59 0.26
N LEU A 46 -4.73 16.81 -0.81
CA LEU A 46 -5.34 17.11 -2.10
C LEU A 46 -6.86 16.97 -2.07
N THR A 47 -7.39 15.96 -1.38
CA THR A 47 -8.83 15.80 -1.17
C THR A 47 -9.40 17.04 -0.48
N TYR A 48 -8.78 17.48 0.61
CA TYR A 48 -9.18 18.70 1.34
C TYR A 48 -9.11 19.94 0.46
N LEU A 49 -7.99 20.16 -0.23
CA LEU A 49 -7.79 21.31 -1.10
C LEU A 49 -8.84 21.36 -2.21
N CYS A 50 -9.07 20.25 -2.90
CA CYS A 50 -10.06 20.19 -3.97
C CYS A 50 -11.48 20.34 -3.47
N GLN A 51 -11.85 19.70 -2.38
CA GLN A 51 -13.22 19.66 -1.90
C GLN A 51 -13.60 20.91 -1.12
N ILE A 52 -12.75 21.36 -0.19
CA ILE A 52 -13.09 22.49 0.71
C ILE A 52 -12.67 23.84 0.11
N VAL A 53 -11.48 23.92 -0.51
CA VAL A 53 -10.97 25.20 -1.02
C VAL A 53 -11.50 25.49 -2.43
N PHE A 54 -11.48 24.48 -3.33
CA PHE A 54 -11.92 24.65 -4.71
C PHE A 54 -13.39 24.31 -4.96
N GLY A 55 -14.12 23.80 -3.95
CA GLY A 55 -15.54 23.49 -4.05
C GLY A 55 -15.89 22.30 -4.96
N PHE A 56 -14.97 21.36 -5.16
CA PHE A 56 -15.26 20.16 -5.92
C PHE A 56 -16.24 19.27 -5.15
N SER A 57 -16.98 18.42 -5.88
CA SER A 57 -17.80 17.39 -5.24
C SER A 57 -16.97 16.46 -4.38
N ALA A 58 -17.57 15.81 -3.37
CA ALA A 58 -16.90 14.85 -2.51
C ALA A 58 -16.21 13.73 -3.31
N ALA A 59 -16.90 13.20 -4.33
CA ALA A 59 -16.32 12.20 -5.23
C ALA A 59 -15.18 12.77 -6.06
N GLY A 60 -15.32 13.98 -6.59
CA GLY A 60 -14.30 14.62 -7.42
C GLY A 60 -13.02 14.93 -6.65
N GLY A 61 -13.14 15.56 -5.48
CA GLY A 61 -12.00 15.85 -4.60
C GLY A 61 -11.29 14.56 -4.15
N ARG A 62 -12.08 13.55 -3.75
CA ARG A 62 -11.55 12.25 -3.33
C ARG A 62 -10.84 11.50 -4.46
N THR A 63 -11.37 11.56 -5.69
CA THR A 63 -10.74 10.95 -6.86
C THR A 63 -9.35 11.52 -7.12
N ILE A 64 -9.22 12.85 -7.08
CA ILE A 64 -7.93 13.52 -7.29
C ILE A 64 -6.95 13.14 -6.19
N GLY A 65 -7.35 13.22 -4.92
CA GLY A 65 -6.52 12.82 -3.79
C GLY A 65 -6.04 11.37 -3.91
N PHE A 66 -6.95 10.44 -4.21
CA PHE A 66 -6.64 9.02 -4.38
C PHE A 66 -5.63 8.76 -5.51
N ILE A 67 -5.80 9.39 -6.67
CA ILE A 67 -4.88 9.22 -7.81
C ILE A 67 -3.47 9.67 -7.42
N PHE A 68 -3.32 10.86 -6.88
CA PHE A 68 -2.00 11.39 -6.51
C PHE A 68 -1.41 10.67 -5.30
N GLY A 69 -2.20 10.29 -4.32
CA GLY A 69 -1.77 9.46 -3.19
C GLY A 69 -1.24 8.10 -3.67
N THR A 70 -1.96 7.44 -4.59
CA THR A 70 -1.55 6.16 -5.17
C THR A 70 -0.27 6.28 -5.99
N ILE A 71 -0.12 7.32 -6.82
CA ILE A 71 1.11 7.59 -7.58
C ILE A 71 2.28 7.81 -6.60
N THR A 72 2.07 8.57 -5.54
CA THR A 72 3.09 8.82 -4.51
C THR A 72 3.52 7.51 -3.84
N ALA A 73 2.56 6.68 -3.40
CA ALA A 73 2.85 5.37 -2.82
C ALA A 73 3.63 4.48 -3.78
N TYR A 74 3.21 4.41 -5.03
CA TYR A 74 3.89 3.62 -6.07
C TYR A 74 5.34 4.07 -6.28
N LEU A 75 5.58 5.37 -6.44
CA LEU A 75 6.92 5.91 -6.68
C LEU A 75 7.86 5.66 -5.49
N ILE A 76 7.37 5.85 -4.27
CA ILE A 76 8.17 5.58 -3.06
C ILE A 76 8.43 4.09 -2.92
N ASN A 77 7.42 3.25 -3.08
CA ASN A 77 7.57 1.80 -2.94
C ASN A 77 8.50 1.20 -4.00
N CYS A 78 8.39 1.59 -5.26
CA CYS A 78 9.29 1.10 -6.31
C CYS A 78 10.73 1.47 -6.05
N ARG A 79 11.01 2.72 -5.62
CA ARG A 79 12.37 3.19 -5.44
C ARG A 79 13.00 2.80 -4.11
N TRP A 80 12.20 2.79 -3.04
CA TRP A 80 12.71 2.68 -1.67
C TRP A 80 12.41 1.34 -1.00
N THR A 81 11.21 0.79 -1.21
CA THR A 81 10.79 -0.42 -0.48
C THR A 81 11.23 -1.71 -1.18
N PHE A 82 11.05 -1.80 -2.47
CA PHE A 82 11.20 -3.07 -3.19
C PHE A 82 12.44 -3.17 -4.06
N GLN A 83 13.07 -2.08 -4.48
CA GLN A 83 14.23 -2.09 -5.40
C GLN A 83 14.09 -3.17 -6.51
N ALA A 84 12.87 -3.47 -6.90
CA ALA A 84 12.51 -4.61 -7.71
C ALA A 84 12.19 -4.18 -9.13
N GLU A 85 12.65 -4.99 -10.08
CA GLU A 85 12.28 -4.85 -11.48
C GLU A 85 10.77 -4.93 -11.67
N ALA A 86 10.21 -3.97 -12.39
CA ALA A 86 8.78 -3.88 -12.67
C ALA A 86 8.35 -5.04 -13.56
N SER A 87 7.57 -5.97 -13.02
CA SER A 87 6.94 -7.04 -13.79
C SER A 87 5.56 -6.59 -14.28
N THR A 88 5.32 -6.64 -15.58
CA THR A 88 4.03 -6.29 -16.21
C THR A 88 2.85 -7.07 -15.60
N LYS A 89 3.06 -8.34 -15.26
CA LYS A 89 2.04 -9.18 -14.62
C LYS A 89 1.65 -8.65 -13.24
N ARG A 90 2.62 -8.29 -12.40
CA ARG A 90 2.36 -7.72 -11.06
C ARG A 90 1.71 -6.34 -11.18
N PHE A 91 2.13 -5.53 -12.13
CA PHE A 91 1.51 -4.23 -12.40
C PHE A 91 0.02 -4.37 -12.73
N LEU A 92 -0.35 -5.30 -13.61
CA LEU A 92 -1.75 -5.55 -13.95
C LEU A 92 -2.58 -6.04 -12.76
N GLN A 93 -2.03 -6.95 -11.95
CA GLN A 93 -2.71 -7.42 -10.72
C GLN A 93 -2.95 -6.28 -9.72
N VAL A 94 -1.94 -5.44 -9.53
CA VAL A 94 -2.04 -4.26 -8.66
C VAL A 94 -3.02 -3.24 -9.25
N ALA A 95 -3.02 -3.01 -10.56
CA ALA A 95 -3.94 -2.09 -11.21
C ALA A 95 -5.41 -2.52 -11.06
N VAL A 96 -5.71 -3.81 -11.22
CA VAL A 96 -7.06 -4.35 -10.98
C VAL A 96 -7.47 -4.17 -9.52
N LEU A 97 -6.59 -4.48 -8.58
CA LEU A 97 -6.86 -4.31 -7.15
C LEU A 97 -7.13 -2.84 -6.82
N TYR A 98 -6.30 -1.92 -7.30
CA TYR A 98 -6.49 -0.49 -7.08
C TYR A 98 -7.78 0.04 -7.74
N THR A 99 -8.18 -0.51 -8.87
CA THR A 99 -9.46 -0.15 -9.49
C THR A 99 -10.63 -0.52 -8.58
N ILE A 100 -10.63 -1.73 -8.02
CA ILE A 100 -11.69 -2.17 -7.10
C ILE A 100 -11.70 -1.29 -5.84
N THR A 101 -10.54 -1.08 -5.22
CA THR A 101 -10.45 -0.27 -4.00
C THR A 101 -10.71 1.21 -4.24
N TYR A 102 -10.49 1.72 -5.44
CA TYR A 102 -10.91 3.06 -5.86
C TYR A 102 -12.41 3.25 -5.70
N PHE A 103 -13.22 2.36 -6.25
CA PHE A 103 -14.68 2.49 -6.13
C PHE A 103 -15.16 2.39 -4.69
N VAL A 104 -14.59 1.49 -3.89
CA VAL A 104 -14.89 1.38 -2.46
C VAL A 104 -14.49 2.66 -1.71
N ASN A 105 -13.32 3.19 -2.01
CA ASN A 105 -12.78 4.35 -1.32
C ASN A 105 -13.54 5.64 -1.70
N VAL A 106 -13.70 5.93 -2.99
CA VAL A 106 -14.38 7.14 -3.45
C VAL A 106 -15.88 7.09 -3.15
N GLY A 107 -16.52 5.95 -3.38
CA GLY A 107 -17.94 5.75 -3.07
C GLY A 107 -18.22 5.83 -1.57
N GLY A 108 -17.40 5.14 -0.76
CA GLY A 108 -17.51 5.18 0.69
C GLY A 108 -17.28 6.58 1.27
N HIS A 109 -16.26 7.29 0.79
CA HIS A 109 -16.00 8.66 1.19
C HIS A 109 -17.18 9.59 0.85
N SER A 110 -17.68 9.54 -0.39
CA SER A 110 -18.77 10.40 -0.85
C SER A 110 -20.05 10.16 -0.07
N LEU A 111 -20.38 8.89 0.19
CA LEU A 111 -21.55 8.51 0.98
C LEU A 111 -21.44 9.01 2.42
N LEU A 112 -20.33 8.72 3.09
CA LEU A 112 -20.11 9.13 4.49
C LEU A 112 -20.04 10.65 4.63
N PHE A 113 -19.38 11.35 3.72
CA PHE A 113 -19.32 12.80 3.71
C PHE A 113 -20.73 13.41 3.60
N SER A 114 -21.53 12.93 2.64
CA SER A 114 -22.91 13.38 2.45
C SER A 114 -23.79 13.12 3.65
N LEU A 115 -23.68 11.93 4.27
CA LEU A 115 -24.43 11.59 5.47
C LEU A 115 -24.05 12.49 6.64
N LEU A 116 -22.76 12.66 6.92
CA LEU A 116 -22.27 13.45 8.06
C LEU A 116 -22.68 14.93 7.93
N THR A 117 -22.54 15.50 6.74
CA THR A 117 -22.96 16.89 6.50
C THR A 117 -24.47 17.07 6.58
N HIS A 118 -25.24 16.07 6.14
CA HIS A 118 -26.71 16.07 6.32
C HIS A 118 -27.12 16.08 7.79
N TYR A 119 -26.39 15.41 8.66
CA TYR A 119 -26.61 15.42 10.11
C TYR A 119 -25.98 16.64 10.84
N GLY A 120 -25.50 17.64 10.10
CA GLY A 120 -25.00 18.89 10.67
C GLY A 120 -23.54 18.87 11.13
N VAL A 121 -22.77 17.86 10.75
CA VAL A 121 -21.32 17.87 10.99
C VAL A 121 -20.67 18.86 10.03
N SER A 122 -19.72 19.66 10.53
CA SER A 122 -19.00 20.62 9.67
C SER A 122 -18.25 19.88 8.55
N GLU A 123 -18.16 20.52 7.38
CA GLU A 123 -17.55 19.90 6.18
C GLU A 123 -16.13 19.40 6.44
N GLN A 124 -15.32 20.17 7.19
CA GLN A 124 -13.93 19.80 7.49
C GLN A 124 -13.86 18.51 8.34
N ILE A 125 -14.72 18.40 9.36
CA ILE A 125 -14.77 17.22 10.23
C ILE A 125 -15.35 16.03 9.46
N ALA A 126 -16.43 16.24 8.72
CA ALA A 126 -17.05 15.22 7.88
C ALA A 126 -16.08 14.65 6.85
N LEU A 127 -15.26 15.51 6.22
CA LEU A 127 -14.23 15.09 5.26
C LEU A 127 -13.20 14.18 5.92
N VAL A 128 -12.65 14.56 7.07
CA VAL A 128 -11.61 13.77 7.76
C VAL A 128 -12.17 12.42 8.22
N ILE A 129 -13.36 12.40 8.80
CA ILE A 129 -14.01 11.15 9.24
C ILE A 129 -14.29 10.25 8.04
N ALA A 130 -14.89 10.78 6.98
CA ALA A 130 -15.19 10.03 5.76
C ALA A 130 -13.91 9.50 5.11
N PHE A 131 -12.82 10.28 5.10
CA PHE A 131 -11.51 9.86 4.62
C PHE A 131 -10.95 8.69 5.43
N VAL A 132 -10.88 8.81 6.75
CA VAL A 132 -10.29 7.78 7.62
C VAL A 132 -11.04 6.46 7.49
N ILE A 133 -12.37 6.50 7.51
CA ILE A 133 -13.20 5.28 7.41
C ILE A 133 -13.08 4.65 6.03
N SER A 134 -13.20 5.42 4.94
CA SER A 134 -13.11 4.89 3.58
C SER A 134 -11.72 4.36 3.26
N GLN A 135 -10.67 5.04 3.70
CA GLN A 135 -9.29 4.62 3.53
C GLN A 135 -8.98 3.36 4.36
N GLY A 136 -9.44 3.30 5.61
CA GLY A 136 -9.30 2.12 6.45
C GLY A 136 -9.98 0.89 5.84
N THR A 137 -11.20 1.05 5.36
CA THR A 137 -11.94 -0.02 4.67
C THR A 137 -11.21 -0.51 3.42
N ALA A 138 -10.75 0.40 2.56
CA ALA A 138 -9.98 0.06 1.38
C ALA A 138 -8.66 -0.66 1.73
N THR A 139 -7.99 -0.24 2.80
CA THR A 139 -6.74 -0.85 3.28
C THR A 139 -6.97 -2.29 3.75
N VAL A 140 -8.05 -2.54 4.49
CA VAL A 140 -8.43 -3.89 4.95
C VAL A 140 -8.74 -4.79 3.75
N ILE A 141 -9.51 -4.31 2.78
CA ILE A 141 -9.81 -5.05 1.56
C ILE A 141 -8.52 -5.36 0.80
N ASN A 142 -7.64 -4.37 0.61
CA ASN A 142 -6.35 -4.55 -0.06
C ASN A 142 -5.50 -5.62 0.63
N PHE A 143 -5.45 -5.61 1.97
CA PHE A 143 -4.68 -6.59 2.73
C PHE A 143 -5.20 -8.01 2.49
N PHE A 144 -6.52 -8.23 2.60
CA PHE A 144 -7.11 -9.56 2.39
C PHE A 144 -6.96 -10.04 0.95
N VAL A 145 -7.21 -9.17 -0.04
CA VAL A 145 -7.07 -9.54 -1.45
C VAL A 145 -5.62 -9.85 -1.80
N GLN A 146 -4.67 -9.07 -1.35
CA GLN A 146 -3.24 -9.35 -1.58
C GLN A 146 -2.84 -10.68 -0.94
N ARG A 147 -3.24 -10.93 0.30
CA ARG A 147 -2.89 -12.16 1.01
C ARG A 147 -3.49 -13.42 0.35
N ILE A 148 -4.73 -13.32 -0.16
CA ILE A 148 -5.44 -14.47 -0.72
C ILE A 148 -5.05 -14.74 -2.18
N PHE A 149 -4.82 -13.68 -2.99
CA PHE A 149 -4.64 -13.81 -4.43
C PHE A 149 -3.22 -13.57 -4.93
N ILE A 150 -2.38 -12.81 -4.22
CA ILE A 150 -1.06 -12.42 -4.71
C ILE A 150 0.06 -13.21 -4.02
N PHE A 151 -0.13 -13.60 -2.77
CA PHE A 151 0.88 -14.29 -1.96
C PHE A 151 0.52 -15.75 -1.64
N LYS A 152 -0.29 -16.38 -2.47
CA LYS A 152 -0.51 -17.84 -2.43
C LYS A 152 0.69 -18.60 -2.95
#